data_9152d697f99b088296b18b84ff06f8ff
#
_entry.id   9152d697f99b088296b18b84ff06f8ff
#
_cell.length_a   1.000
_cell.length_b   1.000
_cell.length_c   1.000
_cell.angle_alpha   90.00
_cell.angle_beta   90.00
_cell.angle_gamma   90.00
#
_symmetry.space_group_name_H-M   'P 1'
#
loop_
_entity.id
_entity.type
_entity.pdbx_description
1 polymer ?
#
loop_
_entity_poly.entity_id
_entity_poly.type
_entity_poly.pdbx_seq_one_letter_code
_entity_poly.pdbx_strand_id
1 'polypeptide(L)' 'MAKVMLREVDGVVSFYFAKKDMEETIEEIEFDSDEKWGGNASLSNGEIWWIQPGVKKLPKEEVCKKIAD' A
#
# COMPACT_ATOMS: atom_id res chain seq x y z
N MET A 1 -6.35 10.19 7.41
CA MET A 1 -5.88 8.80 7.36
C MET A 1 -6.98 7.91 6.83
N ALA A 2 -6.63 6.92 6.05
CA ALA A 2 -7.59 6.09 5.37
C ALA A 2 -7.26 4.62 5.56
N LYS A 3 -8.30 3.80 5.69
CA LYS A 3 -8.14 2.36 5.79
C LYS A 3 -8.13 1.78 4.38
N VAL A 4 -7.05 1.09 4.04
CA VAL A 4 -6.80 0.57 2.71
C VAL A 4 -6.62 -0.94 2.78
N MET A 5 -7.20 -1.65 1.82
CA MET A 5 -7.01 -3.08 1.69
C MET A 5 -5.80 -3.35 0.81
N LEU A 6 -4.88 -4.16 1.33
CA LEU A 6 -3.66 -4.52 0.61
C LEU A 6 -3.69 -6.02 0.33
N ARG A 7 -3.50 -6.38 -0.94
CA ARG A 7 -3.50 -7.76 -1.41
C ARG A 7 -2.33 -7.99 -2.35
N GLU A 8 -1.77 -9.19 -2.29
CA GLU A 8 -0.71 -9.58 -3.23
C GLU A 8 -1.23 -10.64 -4.19
N VAL A 9 -1.06 -10.37 -5.48
CA VAL A 9 -1.44 -11.30 -6.55
C VAL A 9 -0.27 -11.37 -7.53
N ASP A 10 0.28 -12.57 -7.73
CA ASP A 10 1.40 -12.81 -8.66
C ASP A 10 2.59 -11.88 -8.41
N GLY A 11 2.90 -11.64 -7.13
CA GLY A 11 4.03 -10.81 -6.76
C GLY A 11 3.76 -9.31 -6.83
N VAL A 12 2.55 -8.91 -7.17
CA VAL A 12 2.17 -7.49 -7.26
C VAL A 12 1.19 -7.19 -6.15
N VAL A 13 1.44 -6.10 -5.41
CA VAL A 13 0.56 -5.70 -4.32
C VAL A 13 -0.47 -4.71 -4.82
N SER A 14 -1.74 -5.02 -4.61
CA SER A 14 -2.86 -4.14 -4.93
C SER A 14 -3.18 -3.26 -3.75
N PHE A 15 -3.43 -1.99 -4.04
CA PHE A 15 -3.79 -0.96 -3.07
C PHE A 15 -5.23 -0.55 -3.36
N TYR A 16 -6.17 -0.95 -2.50
CA TYR A 16 -7.58 -0.67 -2.72
C TYR A 16 -8.12 0.24 -1.62
N PHE A 17 -8.57 1.42 -2.00
CA PHE A 17 -9.19 2.39 -1.10
C PHE A 17 -10.67 2.46 -1.43
N ALA A 18 -11.47 1.71 -0.68
CA ALA A 18 -12.89 1.52 -0.98
C ALA A 18 -13.69 2.83 -0.92
N LYS A 19 -13.34 3.72 -0.01
CA LYS A 19 -14.07 4.98 0.17
C LYS A 19 -14.09 5.84 -1.09
N LYS A 20 -13.06 5.75 -1.91
CA LYS A 20 -12.97 6.47 -3.19
C LYS A 20 -13.05 5.54 -4.38
N ASP A 21 -13.36 4.28 -4.13
CA ASP A 21 -13.41 3.26 -5.18
C ASP A 21 -12.14 3.28 -6.03
N MET A 22 -10.99 3.42 -5.36
CA MET A 22 -9.69 3.55 -6.00
C MET A 22 -8.91 2.25 -5.85
N GLU A 23 -8.47 1.68 -6.97
CA GLU A 23 -7.65 0.49 -6.96
C GLU A 23 -6.43 0.73 -7.83
N GLU A 24 -5.24 0.63 -7.24
CA GLU A 24 -3.98 0.82 -7.93
C GLU A 24 -3.02 -0.28 -7.49
N THR A 25 -1.89 -0.38 -8.18
CA THR A 25 -0.83 -1.28 -7.75
C THR A 25 0.31 -0.49 -7.16
N ILE A 26 1.04 -1.12 -6.22
CA ILE A 26 2.21 -0.50 -5.62
C ILE A 26 3.40 -0.82 -6.53
N GLU A 27 4.04 0.22 -7.06
CA GLU A 27 5.19 0.06 -7.96
C GLU A 27 6.50 0.04 -7.20
N GLU A 28 6.59 0.86 -6.14
CA GLU A 28 7.77 0.90 -5.27
C GLU A 28 7.32 1.07 -3.83
N ILE A 29 8.08 0.52 -2.90
CA ILE A 29 7.77 0.65 -1.49
C ILE A 29 9.08 0.79 -0.71
N GLU A 30 9.06 1.63 0.31
CA GLU A 30 10.26 2.00 1.06
C GLU A 30 10.88 0.81 1.80
N PHE A 31 10.06 0.05 2.50
CA PHE A 31 10.52 -1.13 3.23
C PHE A 31 9.87 -2.36 2.63
N ASP A 32 10.66 -3.21 1.99
CA ASP A 32 10.15 -4.35 1.24
C ASP A 32 10.80 -5.64 1.70
N SER A 33 10.56 -5.98 2.95
CA SER A 33 11.02 -7.26 3.50
C SER A 33 9.86 -7.91 4.26
N ASP A 34 9.99 -9.21 4.52
CA ASP A 34 8.92 -9.94 5.21
C ASP A 34 8.74 -9.45 6.64
N GLU A 35 9.81 -9.00 7.28
CA GLU A 35 9.77 -8.55 8.67
C GLU A 35 9.36 -7.09 8.80
N LYS A 36 9.67 -6.27 7.78
CA LYS A 36 9.31 -4.86 7.78
C LYS A 36 8.88 -4.47 6.37
N TRP A 37 7.60 -4.22 6.22
CA TRP A 37 7.00 -3.89 4.93
C TRP A 37 6.10 -2.68 5.13
N GLY A 38 6.28 -1.66 4.30
CA GLY A 38 5.49 -0.43 4.40
C GLY A 38 6.34 0.80 4.14
N GLY A 39 5.96 1.92 4.74
CA GLY A 39 6.60 3.20 4.51
C GLY A 39 6.01 3.89 3.30
N ASN A 40 6.81 4.70 2.62
CA ASN A 40 6.33 5.42 1.43
C ASN A 40 6.21 4.47 0.25
N ALA A 41 5.03 4.43 -0.35
CA ALA A 41 4.74 3.56 -1.48
C ALA A 41 4.30 4.39 -2.67
N SER A 42 4.91 4.14 -3.83
CA SER A 42 4.52 4.79 -5.07
C SER A 42 3.50 3.92 -5.79
N LEU A 43 2.36 4.50 -6.11
CA LEU A 43 1.28 3.79 -6.76
C LEU A 43 1.34 3.98 -8.28
N SER A 44 0.63 3.10 -8.98
CA SER A 44 0.59 3.12 -10.45
C SER A 44 -0.01 4.40 -11.02
N ASN A 45 -0.79 5.15 -10.22
CA ASN A 45 -1.37 6.43 -10.66
C ASN A 45 -0.48 7.64 -10.37
N GLY A 46 0.72 7.42 -9.83
CA GLY A 46 1.65 8.50 -9.51
C GLY A 46 1.53 9.06 -8.10
N GLU A 47 0.56 8.61 -7.35
CA GLU A 47 0.40 9.06 -5.97
C GLU A 47 1.40 8.35 -5.07
N ILE A 48 1.78 9.02 -3.97
CA ILE A 48 2.64 8.43 -2.95
C ILE A 48 1.84 8.38 -1.66
N TRP A 49 1.76 7.19 -1.08
CA TRP A 49 1.04 6.97 0.17
C TRP A 49 1.99 6.38 1.20
N TRP A 50 1.80 6.76 2.44
CA TRP A 50 2.52 6.16 3.56
C TRP A 50 1.68 5.02 4.12
N ILE A 51 2.29 3.84 4.20
CA ILE A 51 1.68 2.65 4.77
C ILE A 51 2.40 2.36 6.06
N GLN A 52 1.67 2.14 7.15
CA GLN A 52 2.29 1.86 8.44
C GLN A 52 3.16 0.60 8.33
N PRO A 53 4.48 0.73 8.61
CA PRO A 53 5.37 -0.43 8.49
C PRO A 53 5.02 -1.52 9.51
N GLY A 54 5.17 -2.76 9.09
CA GLY A 54 4.91 -3.90 9.92
C GLY A 54 5.26 -5.18 9.19
N VAL A 55 4.92 -6.31 9.79
CA VAL A 55 5.17 -7.61 9.16
C VAL A 55 4.37 -7.71 7.87
N LYS A 56 5.02 -8.21 6.82
CA LYS A 56 4.34 -8.43 5.54
C LYS A 56 3.45 -9.66 5.65
N LYS A 57 2.18 -9.43 5.86
CA LYS A 57 1.18 -10.48 5.98
C LYS A 57 -0.06 -10.06 5.21
N LEU A 58 -0.13 -10.46 3.96
CA LEU A 58 -1.20 -10.07 3.06
C LEU A 58 -2.13 -11.24 2.80
N PRO A 59 -3.44 -11.00 2.60
CA PRO A 59 -4.07 -9.69 2.57
C PRO A 59 -4.25 -9.08 3.96
N LYS A 60 -4.26 -7.75 4.02
CA LYS A 60 -4.50 -7.05 5.28
C LYS A 60 -5.10 -5.67 5.02
N GLU A 61 -5.77 -5.14 6.04
CA GLU A 61 -6.18 -3.75 6.06
C GLU A 61 -5.17 -2.95 6.87
N GLU A 62 -4.79 -1.79 6.38
CA GLU A 62 -3.86 -0.94 7.09
C GLU A 62 -4.29 0.51 6.97
N VAL A 63 -3.93 1.29 7.97
CA VAL A 63 -4.15 2.73 7.92
C VAL A 63 -3.04 3.35 7.09
N CYS A 64 -3.45 4.07 6.04
CA CYS A 64 -2.51 4.69 5.12
C CYS A 64 -2.79 6.18 5.03
N LYS A 65 -1.76 6.95 4.64
CA LYS A 65 -1.87 8.39 4.53
C LYS A 65 -1.30 8.84 3.19
N LYS A 66 -2.06 9.63 2.44
CA LYS A 66 -1.57 10.17 1.18
C LYS A 66 -0.51 11.24 1.47
N ILE A 67 0.65 11.08 0.88
CA ILE A 67 1.79 11.99 1.08
C ILE A 67 1.89 12.98 -0.07
N ALA A 68 1.78 12.50 -1.31
CA ALA A 68 1.95 13.34 -2.48
C ALA A 68 1.21 12.78 -3.68
N ASP A 69 0.96 13.62 -4.64
CA ASP A 69 0.38 13.22 -5.93
C ASP A 69 1.48 12.86 -6.92
#